data_ccc3d34c3755ddec7f195915fa66f717
#
_entry.id   ccc3d34c3755ddec7f195915fa66f717
#
_cell.length_a   1.000
_cell.length_b   1.000
_cell.length_c   1.000
_cell.angle_alpha   90.00
_cell.angle_beta   90.00
_cell.angle_gamma   90.00
#
_symmetry.space_group_name_H-M   'P 1'
#
loop_
_entity.id
_entity.type
_entity.pdbx_description
1 polymer ?
#
loop_
_entity_poly.entity_id
_entity_poly.type
_entity_poly.pdbx_seq_one_letter_code
_entity_poly.pdbx_strand_id
1 'polypeptide(L)'
;RQQRAQPSFLATEMLARVMFGDHPYSIVSPTPESIDRSSRDEFVNFHRSKFVPNSGVFTVVGDVRPDDVFRRIESLFSTWERGEEVVTDFPAPPVRTKRTAYLVDRQGSAQSNIIIANAGITRTSPDYFPMLLMHTVLGANASSRLFMNLREEKGYTYGAYSNLDARRTAGTFRATAEVRSPVTGDSLKEFFYELNRIRNDRVSEKEIADAKSYMTGVFPIRLETQE
;
A
#
# COMPACT_ATOMS: atom_id res chain seq x y z
N ARG A 1 5.22 16.88 -12.60
CA ARG A 1 5.83 16.46 -13.89
C ARG A 1 6.97 15.45 -13.67
N GLN A 2 7.88 15.69 -12.74
CA GLN A 2 9.03 14.80 -12.49
C GLN A 2 8.62 13.37 -12.12
N GLN A 3 7.61 13.18 -11.27
CA GLN A 3 7.09 11.85 -10.91
C GLN A 3 6.57 11.05 -12.12
N ARG A 4 5.91 11.71 -13.07
CA ARG A 4 5.39 11.06 -14.28
C ARG A 4 6.48 10.66 -15.29
N ALA A 5 7.74 11.08 -15.07
CA ALA A 5 8.88 10.58 -15.83
C ALA A 5 9.34 9.19 -15.35
N GLN A 6 8.90 8.73 -14.17
CA GLN A 6 9.27 7.43 -13.61
C GLN A 6 8.26 6.34 -14.03
N PRO A 7 8.72 5.23 -14.64
CA PRO A 7 7.84 4.15 -15.07
C PRO A 7 7.05 3.51 -13.93
N SER A 8 7.67 3.33 -12.78
CA SER A 8 7.05 2.78 -11.57
C SER A 8 5.87 3.64 -11.07
N PHE A 9 5.97 4.97 -11.19
CA PHE A 9 4.88 5.87 -10.86
C PHE A 9 3.68 5.67 -11.81
N LEU A 10 3.91 5.59 -13.12
CA LEU A 10 2.86 5.38 -14.12
C LEU A 10 2.15 4.03 -13.91
N ALA A 11 2.92 2.98 -13.61
CA ALA A 11 2.37 1.66 -13.30
C ALA A 11 1.51 1.70 -12.03
N THR A 12 1.94 2.42 -10.99
CA THR A 12 1.18 2.58 -9.73
C THR A 12 -0.09 3.42 -9.95
N GLU A 13 -0.04 4.49 -10.74
CA GLU A 13 -1.21 5.31 -11.08
C GLU A 13 -2.24 4.48 -11.86
N MET A 14 -1.81 3.70 -12.86
CA MET A 14 -2.68 2.79 -13.59
C MET A 14 -3.29 1.74 -12.67
N LEU A 15 -2.48 1.12 -11.80
CA LEU A 15 -2.96 0.15 -10.83
C LEU A 15 -4.07 0.74 -9.95
N ALA A 16 -3.85 1.92 -9.37
CA ALA A 16 -4.82 2.54 -8.48
C ALA A 16 -6.16 2.81 -9.20
N ARG A 17 -6.12 3.36 -10.41
CA ARG A 17 -7.32 3.58 -11.23
C ARG A 17 -8.06 2.28 -11.54
N VAL A 18 -7.31 1.26 -11.93
CA VAL A 18 -7.86 -0.04 -12.28
C VAL A 18 -8.47 -0.71 -11.06
N MET A 19 -7.80 -0.69 -9.91
CA MET A 19 -8.25 -1.42 -8.72
C MET A 19 -9.38 -0.71 -7.99
N PHE A 20 -9.40 0.61 -7.97
CA PHE A 20 -10.29 1.37 -7.12
C PHE A 20 -11.41 2.12 -7.86
N GLY A 21 -11.30 2.34 -9.19
CA GLY A 21 -12.34 3.03 -9.97
C GLY A 21 -12.66 4.41 -9.41
N ASP A 22 -13.91 4.63 -9.03
CA ASP A 22 -14.39 5.90 -8.46
C ASP A 22 -14.13 6.05 -6.95
N HIS A 23 -13.60 5.02 -6.30
CA HIS A 23 -13.20 5.10 -4.90
C HIS A 23 -12.02 6.09 -4.74
N PRO A 24 -11.96 6.92 -3.69
CA PRO A 24 -10.87 7.91 -3.48
C PRO A 24 -9.46 7.32 -3.49
N TYR A 25 -9.29 6.06 -3.18
CA TYR A 25 -7.98 5.38 -3.26
C TYR A 25 -7.43 5.25 -4.68
N SER A 26 -8.23 5.56 -5.71
CA SER A 26 -7.76 5.65 -7.11
C SER A 26 -6.87 6.88 -7.36
N ILE A 27 -6.96 7.90 -6.50
CA ILE A 27 -6.22 9.15 -6.64
C ILE A 27 -4.83 8.98 -6.04
N VAL A 28 -3.81 8.93 -6.90
CA VAL A 28 -2.39 8.80 -6.49
C VAL A 28 -1.69 10.15 -6.40
N SER A 29 -2.09 11.09 -7.24
CA SER A 29 -1.50 12.43 -7.30
C SER A 29 -2.51 13.45 -7.80
N PRO A 30 -2.36 14.74 -7.43
CA PRO A 30 -3.16 15.79 -8.00
C PRO A 30 -2.89 15.94 -9.51
N THR A 31 -3.90 16.38 -10.26
CA THR A 31 -3.72 16.76 -11.67
C THR A 31 -3.26 18.23 -11.76
N PRO A 32 -2.58 18.63 -12.87
CA PRO A 32 -2.23 20.03 -13.08
C PRO A 32 -3.45 20.95 -12.92
N GLU A 33 -4.59 20.58 -13.51
CA GLU A 33 -5.83 21.35 -13.47
C GLU A 33 -6.39 21.49 -12.04
N SER A 34 -6.22 20.46 -11.20
CA SER A 34 -6.63 20.54 -9.78
C SER A 34 -5.74 21.47 -8.98
N ILE A 35 -4.43 21.48 -9.29
CA ILE A 35 -3.46 22.39 -8.64
C ILE A 35 -3.75 23.84 -9.07
N ASP A 36 -3.95 24.08 -10.37
CA ASP A 36 -4.18 25.41 -10.91
C ASP A 36 -5.49 26.05 -10.43
N ARG A 37 -6.51 25.22 -10.12
CA ARG A 37 -7.77 25.68 -9.53
C ARG A 37 -7.70 25.93 -8.03
N SER A 38 -6.71 25.36 -7.33
CA SER A 38 -6.62 25.50 -5.88
C SER A 38 -6.33 26.95 -5.47
N SER A 39 -7.17 27.49 -4.62
CA SER A 39 -7.05 28.84 -4.09
C SER A 39 -6.84 28.84 -2.57
N ARG A 40 -6.31 29.93 -2.02
CA ARG A 40 -6.18 30.10 -0.57
C ARG A 40 -7.52 29.93 0.15
N ASP A 41 -8.59 30.46 -0.44
CA ASP A 41 -9.91 30.43 0.18
C ASP A 41 -10.48 29.01 0.21
N GLU A 42 -10.24 28.19 -0.81
CA GLU A 42 -10.59 26.76 -0.77
C GLU A 42 -9.85 26.02 0.35
N PHE A 43 -8.55 26.29 0.55
CA PHE A 43 -7.83 25.70 1.69
C PHE A 43 -8.36 26.15 3.04
N VAL A 44 -8.72 27.42 3.19
CA VAL A 44 -9.33 27.95 4.43
C VAL A 44 -10.68 27.28 4.69
N ASN A 45 -11.51 27.14 3.65
CA ASN A 45 -12.81 26.50 3.76
C ASN A 45 -12.70 25.01 4.05
N PHE A 46 -11.76 24.31 3.40
CA PHE A 46 -11.45 22.91 3.68
C PHE A 46 -11.01 22.73 5.14
N HIS A 47 -10.07 23.56 5.61
CA HIS A 47 -9.62 23.52 6.99
C HIS A 47 -10.78 23.72 7.97
N ARG A 48 -11.60 24.74 7.79
CA ARG A 48 -12.74 25.01 8.67
C ARG A 48 -13.78 23.88 8.69
N SER A 49 -14.05 23.26 7.55
CA SER A 49 -15.08 22.24 7.42
C SER A 49 -14.62 20.82 7.80
N LYS A 50 -13.33 20.52 7.71
CA LYS A 50 -12.80 19.17 7.91
C LYS A 50 -11.95 18.99 9.15
N PHE A 51 -11.27 20.06 9.59
CA PHE A 51 -10.49 20.03 10.82
C PHE A 51 -11.37 20.47 12.00
N VAL A 52 -12.17 19.55 12.49
CA VAL A 52 -13.10 19.76 13.62
C VAL A 52 -12.81 18.75 14.72
N PRO A 53 -12.93 19.13 16.01
CA PRO A 53 -12.49 18.29 17.13
C PRO A 53 -13.27 16.98 17.25
N ASN A 54 -14.53 16.97 16.83
CA ASN A 54 -15.37 15.77 16.85
C ASN A 54 -15.10 14.76 15.73
N SER A 55 -14.23 15.09 14.79
CA SER A 55 -13.72 14.16 13.75
C SER A 55 -12.24 13.84 13.94
N GLY A 56 -11.60 14.33 15.01
CA GLY A 56 -10.19 14.13 15.30
C GLY A 56 -9.94 13.07 16.38
N VAL A 57 -8.77 12.45 16.33
CA VAL A 57 -8.20 11.62 17.40
C VAL A 57 -6.85 12.19 17.76
N PHE A 58 -6.64 12.45 19.06
CA PHE A 58 -5.37 12.93 19.57
C PHE A 58 -4.68 11.80 20.36
N THR A 59 -3.50 11.38 19.90
CA THR A 59 -2.73 10.32 20.55
C THR A 59 -1.40 10.86 21.03
N VAL A 60 -1.09 10.61 22.30
CA VAL A 60 0.19 10.99 22.92
C VAL A 60 0.87 9.74 23.45
N VAL A 61 2.12 9.54 23.05
CA VAL A 61 2.96 8.42 23.51
C VAL A 61 4.29 8.98 23.99
N GLY A 62 4.71 8.61 25.21
CA GLY A 62 5.97 9.07 25.80
C GLY A 62 5.95 8.98 27.34
N ASP A 63 6.98 9.50 27.96
CA ASP A 63 7.07 9.62 29.43
C ASP A 63 6.24 10.83 29.90
N VAL A 64 4.91 10.65 29.94
CA VAL A 64 3.96 11.71 30.29
C VAL A 64 2.90 11.20 31.28
N ARG A 65 2.36 12.11 32.08
CA ARG A 65 1.22 11.83 32.95
C ARG A 65 -0.07 12.15 32.20
N PRO A 66 -1.01 11.20 32.06
CA PRO A 66 -2.26 11.40 31.32
C PRO A 66 -3.03 12.66 31.74
N ASP A 67 -3.18 12.90 33.06
CA ASP A 67 -3.93 14.05 33.59
C ASP A 67 -3.30 15.39 33.19
N ASP A 68 -1.97 15.47 33.10
CA ASP A 68 -1.28 16.67 32.68
C ASP A 68 -1.50 16.93 31.18
N VAL A 69 -1.48 15.87 30.38
CA VAL A 69 -1.77 15.91 28.93
C VAL A 69 -3.21 16.37 28.70
N PHE A 70 -4.20 15.74 29.38
CA PHE A 70 -5.60 16.11 29.21
C PHE A 70 -5.86 17.57 29.59
N ARG A 71 -5.37 18.04 30.73
CA ARG A 71 -5.48 19.46 31.11
C ARG A 71 -4.90 20.40 30.08
N ARG A 72 -3.76 20.04 29.51
CA ARG A 72 -3.11 20.87 28.48
C ARG A 72 -3.89 20.87 27.18
N ILE A 73 -4.42 19.73 26.75
CA ILE A 73 -5.27 19.62 25.57
C ILE A 73 -6.54 20.45 25.75
N GLU A 74 -7.24 20.29 26.87
CA GLU A 74 -8.43 21.08 27.19
C GLU A 74 -8.13 22.58 27.17
N SER A 75 -7.04 23.02 27.77
CA SER A 75 -6.64 24.43 27.76
C SER A 75 -6.34 24.96 26.35
N LEU A 76 -5.68 24.17 25.51
CA LEU A 76 -5.26 24.61 24.18
C LEU A 76 -6.41 24.60 23.16
N PHE A 77 -7.36 23.67 23.32
CA PHE A 77 -8.40 23.40 22.33
C PHE A 77 -9.82 23.74 22.84
N SER A 78 -9.95 24.36 24.02
CA SER A 78 -11.25 24.72 24.62
C SER A 78 -12.13 25.61 23.74
N THR A 79 -11.53 26.41 22.88
CA THR A 79 -12.22 27.30 21.93
C THR A 79 -12.42 26.69 20.56
N TRP A 80 -11.98 25.45 20.34
CA TRP A 80 -12.13 24.78 19.05
C TRP A 80 -13.56 24.28 18.88
N GLU A 81 -14.33 24.98 18.07
CA GLU A 81 -15.73 24.71 17.86
C GLU A 81 -15.97 23.39 17.13
N ARG A 82 -17.00 22.65 17.60
CA ARG A 82 -17.43 21.43 16.91
C ARG A 82 -18.03 21.78 15.56
N GLY A 83 -17.73 20.95 14.57
CA GLY A 83 -18.29 21.07 13.23
C GLY A 83 -19.20 19.89 12.87
N GLU A 84 -19.60 19.84 11.60
CA GLU A 84 -20.29 18.67 11.06
C GLU A 84 -19.37 17.45 11.07
N GLU A 85 -19.91 16.31 11.42
CA GLU A 85 -19.16 15.06 11.38
C GLU A 85 -18.77 14.73 9.93
N VAL A 86 -17.49 14.42 9.72
CA VAL A 86 -17.00 14.03 8.41
C VAL A 86 -17.42 12.59 8.11
N VAL A 87 -18.55 12.44 7.42
CA VAL A 87 -19.00 11.13 6.95
C VAL A 87 -18.10 10.67 5.80
N THR A 88 -17.55 9.46 5.93
CA THR A 88 -16.71 8.82 4.92
C THR A 88 -17.45 7.61 4.35
N ASP A 89 -18.45 7.86 3.53
CA ASP A 89 -19.11 6.83 2.73
C ASP A 89 -18.56 6.91 1.29
N PHE A 90 -17.88 5.84 0.89
CA PHE A 90 -17.24 5.77 -0.42
C PHE A 90 -17.80 4.58 -1.21
N PRO A 91 -17.91 4.71 -2.55
CA PRO A 91 -18.34 3.60 -3.39
C PRO A 91 -17.38 2.41 -3.23
N ALA A 92 -17.92 1.20 -3.23
CA ALA A 92 -17.10 0.00 -3.18
C ALA A 92 -16.19 -0.08 -4.43
N PRO A 93 -14.95 -0.55 -4.28
CA PRO A 93 -14.10 -0.81 -5.44
C PRO A 93 -14.74 -1.81 -6.41
N PRO A 94 -14.44 -1.70 -7.72
CA PRO A 94 -15.03 -2.58 -8.73
C PRO A 94 -14.63 -4.04 -8.52
N VAL A 95 -15.61 -4.95 -8.60
CA VAL A 95 -15.38 -6.39 -8.54
C VAL A 95 -14.81 -6.88 -9.88
N ARG A 96 -13.70 -7.62 -9.80
CA ARG A 96 -13.04 -8.17 -10.98
C ARG A 96 -13.36 -9.65 -11.15
N THR A 97 -13.89 -9.99 -12.30
CA THR A 97 -14.32 -11.36 -12.64
C THR A 97 -13.37 -12.07 -13.61
N LYS A 98 -12.44 -11.36 -14.23
CA LYS A 98 -11.50 -11.89 -15.21
C LYS A 98 -10.11 -11.29 -15.07
N ARG A 99 -9.09 -12.04 -15.54
CA ARG A 99 -7.74 -11.51 -15.70
C ARG A 99 -7.71 -10.49 -16.83
N THR A 100 -7.07 -9.36 -16.59
CA THR A 100 -6.88 -8.30 -17.60
C THR A 100 -5.45 -7.83 -17.53
N ALA A 101 -4.81 -7.69 -18.68
CA ALA A 101 -3.49 -7.09 -18.81
C ALA A 101 -3.63 -5.64 -19.28
N TYR A 102 -2.90 -4.75 -18.64
CA TYR A 102 -2.78 -3.34 -19.01
C TYR A 102 -1.32 -3.08 -19.38
N LEU A 103 -1.10 -2.58 -20.57
CA LEU A 103 0.23 -2.23 -21.06
C LEU A 103 0.33 -0.70 -21.15
N VAL A 104 1.32 -0.14 -20.45
CA VAL A 104 1.72 1.25 -20.60
C VAL A 104 3.01 1.25 -21.41
N ASP A 105 2.92 1.56 -22.69
CA ASP A 105 4.08 1.55 -23.60
C ASP A 105 5.02 2.72 -23.30
N ARG A 106 6.30 2.41 -23.19
CA ARG A 106 7.38 3.37 -23.08
C ARG A 106 8.56 2.91 -23.94
N GLN A 107 8.59 3.43 -25.15
CA GLN A 107 9.64 3.08 -26.11
C GLN A 107 11.04 3.36 -25.57
N GLY A 108 11.98 2.45 -25.84
CA GLY A 108 13.38 2.58 -25.41
C GLY A 108 13.63 2.32 -23.94
N SER A 109 12.65 1.83 -23.18
CA SER A 109 12.85 1.47 -21.77
C SER A 109 13.72 0.21 -21.66
N ALA A 110 14.82 0.31 -20.91
CA ALA A 110 15.70 -0.83 -20.63
C ALA A 110 15.08 -1.85 -19.69
N GLN A 111 14.09 -1.43 -18.91
CA GLN A 111 13.38 -2.25 -17.92
C GLN A 111 11.87 -2.18 -18.08
N SER A 112 11.21 -3.27 -17.74
CA SER A 112 9.77 -3.38 -17.60
C SER A 112 9.40 -3.38 -16.11
N ASN A 113 8.46 -2.52 -15.73
CA ASN A 113 7.84 -2.55 -14.40
C ASN A 113 6.64 -3.51 -14.45
N ILE A 114 6.73 -4.61 -13.73
CA ILE A 114 5.66 -5.61 -13.62
C ILE A 114 4.92 -5.39 -12.32
N ILE A 115 3.59 -5.28 -12.39
CA ILE A 115 2.70 -5.32 -11.24
C ILE A 115 1.59 -6.33 -11.50
N ILE A 116 1.55 -7.39 -10.71
CA ILE A 116 0.44 -8.36 -10.69
C ILE A 116 -0.35 -8.09 -9.43
N ALA A 117 -1.63 -7.75 -9.56
CA ALA A 117 -2.43 -7.34 -8.42
C ALA A 117 -3.84 -7.92 -8.44
N ASN A 118 -4.42 -8.01 -7.24
CA ASN A 118 -5.81 -8.37 -7.01
C ASN A 118 -6.37 -7.55 -5.84
N ALA A 119 -7.69 -7.56 -5.70
CA ALA A 119 -8.32 -7.09 -4.47
C ALA A 119 -7.71 -7.84 -3.27
N GLY A 120 -7.37 -7.10 -2.24
CA GLY A 120 -6.91 -7.60 -0.96
C GLY A 120 -8.02 -7.55 0.07
N ILE A 121 -7.63 -7.66 1.32
CA ILE A 121 -8.51 -7.59 2.49
C ILE A 121 -8.43 -6.22 3.17
N THR A 122 -9.42 -5.88 3.96
CA THR A 122 -9.37 -4.71 4.84
C THR A 122 -8.50 -4.98 6.06
N ARG A 123 -8.05 -3.89 6.72
CA ARG A 123 -7.22 -3.98 7.93
C ARG A 123 -7.92 -4.69 9.10
N THR A 124 -9.24 -4.63 9.13
CA THR A 124 -10.09 -5.24 10.18
C THR A 124 -10.52 -6.68 9.85
N SER A 125 -10.09 -7.23 8.72
CA SER A 125 -10.40 -8.62 8.36
C SER A 125 -9.82 -9.60 9.39
N PRO A 126 -10.56 -10.66 9.78
CA PRO A 126 -10.02 -11.73 10.63
C PRO A 126 -8.83 -12.46 9.97
N ASP A 127 -8.75 -12.45 8.64
CA ASP A 127 -7.66 -13.07 7.88
C ASP A 127 -6.42 -12.17 7.75
N TYR A 128 -6.38 -11.01 8.40
CA TYR A 128 -5.27 -10.06 8.25
C TYR A 128 -3.91 -10.68 8.59
N PHE A 129 -3.79 -11.33 9.75
CA PHE A 129 -2.52 -11.94 10.15
C PHE A 129 -2.15 -13.19 9.31
N PRO A 130 -3.05 -14.11 8.97
CA PRO A 130 -2.78 -15.15 7.99
C PRO A 130 -2.29 -14.61 6.65
N MET A 131 -2.93 -13.57 6.11
CA MET A 131 -2.52 -12.93 4.85
C MET A 131 -1.17 -12.22 4.97
N LEU A 132 -0.88 -11.60 6.11
CA LEU A 132 0.40 -10.98 6.38
C LEU A 132 1.53 -12.01 6.45
N LEU A 133 1.27 -13.17 7.06
CA LEU A 133 2.22 -14.29 7.10
C LEU A 133 2.47 -14.86 5.69
N MET A 134 1.40 -15.12 4.93
CA MET A 134 1.49 -15.56 3.54
C MET A 134 2.30 -14.56 2.68
N HIS A 135 2.01 -13.26 2.80
CA HIS A 135 2.75 -12.21 2.13
C HIS A 135 4.25 -12.26 2.51
N THR A 136 4.57 -12.52 3.78
CA THR A 136 5.96 -12.59 4.25
C THR A 136 6.72 -13.76 3.62
N VAL A 137 6.10 -14.92 3.51
CA VAL A 137 6.68 -16.08 2.81
C VAL A 137 6.85 -15.79 1.31
N LEU A 138 5.85 -15.15 0.69
CA LEU A 138 5.86 -14.96 -0.75
C LEU A 138 6.84 -13.87 -1.21
N GLY A 139 6.88 -12.71 -0.55
CA GLY A 139 7.60 -11.58 -1.13
C GLY A 139 7.90 -10.39 -0.21
N ALA A 140 7.93 -10.54 1.13
CA ALA A 140 8.17 -9.38 2.00
C ALA A 140 9.65 -9.06 2.24
N ASN A 141 10.56 -9.98 1.95
CA ASN A 141 11.99 -9.85 2.27
C ASN A 141 12.87 -10.62 1.29
N ALA A 142 14.19 -10.52 1.48
CA ALA A 142 15.18 -11.13 0.60
C ALA A 142 15.25 -12.68 0.66
N SER A 143 14.67 -13.32 1.67
CA SER A 143 14.56 -14.78 1.77
C SER A 143 13.21 -15.33 1.26
N SER A 144 12.34 -14.47 0.76
CA SER A 144 11.02 -14.83 0.26
C SER A 144 11.07 -15.50 -1.11
N ARG A 145 10.03 -16.26 -1.46
CA ARG A 145 9.98 -17.06 -2.69
C ARG A 145 10.20 -16.22 -3.96
N LEU A 146 9.52 -15.07 -4.10
CA LEU A 146 9.69 -14.21 -5.27
C LEU A 146 11.11 -13.67 -5.41
N PHE A 147 11.70 -13.24 -4.30
CA PHE A 147 13.06 -12.72 -4.32
C PHE A 147 14.08 -13.80 -4.67
N MET A 148 14.00 -14.96 -4.01
CA MET A 148 14.91 -16.09 -4.25
C MET A 148 14.80 -16.59 -5.69
N ASN A 149 13.58 -16.71 -6.24
CA ASN A 149 13.38 -17.17 -7.62
C ASN A 149 13.88 -16.12 -8.63
N LEU A 150 13.27 -14.92 -8.67
CA LEU A 150 13.51 -13.97 -9.77
C LEU A 150 14.88 -13.28 -9.67
N ARG A 151 15.40 -13.07 -8.46
CA ARG A 151 16.71 -12.43 -8.26
C ARG A 151 17.83 -13.45 -8.17
N GLU A 152 17.79 -14.34 -7.16
CA GLU A 152 18.94 -15.20 -6.84
C GLU A 152 19.12 -16.32 -7.88
N GLU A 153 18.03 -17.00 -8.27
CA GLU A 153 18.11 -18.13 -9.21
C GLU A 153 18.14 -17.68 -10.66
N LYS A 154 17.29 -16.73 -11.05
CA LYS A 154 17.12 -16.32 -12.47
C LYS A 154 17.92 -15.07 -12.84
N GLY A 155 18.27 -14.20 -11.92
CA GLY A 155 18.99 -12.96 -12.21
C GLY A 155 18.23 -11.98 -13.11
N TYR A 156 16.89 -12.00 -13.08
CA TYR A 156 16.05 -11.15 -13.94
C TYR A 156 15.88 -9.74 -13.42
N THR A 157 16.03 -9.54 -12.11
CA THR A 157 15.77 -8.30 -11.40
C THR A 157 16.75 -8.09 -10.23
N TYR A 158 16.82 -6.89 -9.72
CA TYR A 158 17.47 -6.59 -8.43
C TYR A 158 16.59 -6.94 -7.22
N GLY A 159 15.29 -7.15 -7.43
CA GLY A 159 14.37 -7.59 -6.39
C GLY A 159 12.96 -7.78 -6.92
N ALA A 160 12.30 -8.82 -6.40
CA ALA A 160 10.89 -9.10 -6.64
C ALA A 160 10.20 -9.26 -5.30
N TYR A 161 9.12 -8.53 -5.10
CA TYR A 161 8.45 -8.42 -3.80
C TYR A 161 6.94 -8.54 -3.95
N SER A 162 6.27 -8.90 -2.87
CA SER A 162 4.84 -8.69 -2.72
C SER A 162 4.53 -7.57 -1.73
N ASN A 163 3.30 -7.08 -1.73
CA ASN A 163 2.82 -6.09 -0.80
C ASN A 163 1.34 -6.35 -0.49
N LEU A 164 1.00 -6.36 0.77
CA LEU A 164 -0.37 -6.38 1.27
C LEU A 164 -0.73 -4.98 1.78
N ASP A 165 -1.45 -4.22 0.98
CA ASP A 165 -1.97 -2.91 1.35
C ASP A 165 -3.40 -3.08 1.87
N ALA A 166 -3.53 -3.33 3.16
CA ALA A 166 -4.80 -3.52 3.85
C ALA A 166 -5.23 -2.21 4.51
N ARG A 167 -6.14 -1.48 3.87
CA ARG A 167 -6.66 -0.20 4.35
C ARG A 167 -8.01 -0.38 5.06
N ARG A 168 -8.61 0.71 5.52
CA ARG A 168 -9.85 0.70 6.29
C ARG A 168 -11.04 0.15 5.50
N THR A 169 -11.24 0.60 4.27
CA THR A 169 -12.44 0.32 3.46
C THR A 169 -12.19 -0.65 2.32
N ALA A 170 -10.95 -0.75 1.86
CA ALA A 170 -10.56 -1.64 0.77
C ALA A 170 -9.07 -1.97 0.90
N GLY A 171 -8.62 -2.98 0.18
CA GLY A 171 -7.21 -3.34 0.14
C GLY A 171 -6.78 -3.88 -1.22
N THR A 172 -5.48 -3.96 -1.42
CA THR A 172 -4.87 -4.63 -2.58
C THR A 172 -3.76 -5.57 -2.12
N PHE A 173 -3.65 -6.68 -2.82
CA PHE A 173 -2.47 -7.52 -2.81
C PHE A 173 -1.76 -7.36 -4.15
N ARG A 174 -0.47 -7.13 -4.14
CA ARG A 174 0.33 -7.00 -5.37
C ARG A 174 1.67 -7.70 -5.25
N ALA A 175 2.15 -8.23 -6.39
CA ALA A 175 3.51 -8.71 -6.58
C ALA A 175 4.19 -7.86 -7.66
N THR A 176 5.41 -7.41 -7.42
CA THR A 176 6.08 -6.40 -8.25
C THR A 176 7.55 -6.72 -8.47
N ALA A 177 8.06 -6.39 -9.65
CA ALA A 177 9.49 -6.31 -9.94
C ALA A 177 9.77 -5.33 -11.07
N GLU A 178 10.99 -4.78 -11.08
CA GLU A 178 11.59 -4.13 -12.24
C GLU A 178 12.55 -5.13 -12.89
N VAL A 179 12.23 -5.58 -14.08
CA VAL A 179 13.00 -6.62 -14.78
C VAL A 179 13.60 -6.06 -16.07
N ARG A 180 14.69 -6.64 -16.54
CA ARG A 180 15.23 -6.28 -17.86
C ARG A 180 14.18 -6.58 -18.93
N SER A 181 13.97 -5.66 -19.89
CA SER A 181 12.93 -5.78 -20.92
C SER A 181 12.95 -7.10 -21.69
N PRO A 182 14.13 -7.68 -22.08
CA PRO A 182 14.17 -8.97 -22.80
C PRO A 182 13.64 -10.17 -22.02
N VAL A 183 13.62 -10.11 -20.69
CA VAL A 183 13.16 -11.22 -19.82
C VAL A 183 11.77 -10.98 -19.21
N THR A 184 11.02 -9.99 -19.71
CA THR A 184 9.69 -9.66 -19.20
C THR A 184 8.73 -10.86 -19.24
N GLY A 185 8.68 -11.57 -20.37
CA GLY A 185 7.80 -12.73 -20.54
C GLY A 185 8.17 -13.88 -19.60
N ASP A 186 9.45 -14.15 -19.42
CA ASP A 186 9.93 -15.21 -18.53
C ASP A 186 9.72 -14.82 -17.06
N SER A 187 9.93 -13.55 -16.72
CA SER A 187 9.60 -13.04 -15.37
C SER A 187 8.12 -13.21 -15.03
N LEU A 188 7.21 -12.97 -15.98
CA LEU A 188 5.78 -13.20 -15.78
C LEU A 188 5.47 -14.68 -15.49
N LYS A 189 6.14 -15.62 -16.19
CA LYS A 189 5.98 -17.07 -15.93
C LYS A 189 6.40 -17.41 -14.50
N GLU A 190 7.54 -16.88 -14.03
CA GLU A 190 8.05 -17.13 -12.67
C GLU A 190 7.14 -16.50 -11.62
N PHE A 191 6.61 -15.29 -11.85
CA PHE A 191 5.59 -14.72 -10.96
C PHE A 191 4.37 -15.63 -10.82
N PHE A 192 3.81 -16.10 -11.94
CA PHE A 192 2.65 -16.99 -11.90
C PHE A 192 3.00 -18.36 -11.31
N TYR A 193 4.21 -18.85 -11.49
CA TYR A 193 4.69 -20.06 -10.84
C TYR A 193 4.63 -19.91 -9.32
N GLU A 194 5.22 -18.85 -8.74
CA GLU A 194 5.23 -18.66 -7.29
C GLU A 194 3.82 -18.33 -6.73
N LEU A 195 3.02 -17.56 -7.46
CA LEU A 195 1.63 -17.28 -7.07
C LEU A 195 0.75 -18.55 -7.09
N ASN A 196 0.96 -19.45 -8.02
CA ASN A 196 0.26 -20.75 -8.04
C ASN A 196 0.79 -21.67 -6.93
N ARG A 197 2.10 -21.68 -6.70
CA ARG A 197 2.73 -22.47 -5.66
C ARG A 197 2.25 -22.07 -4.27
N ILE A 198 2.22 -20.78 -3.93
CA ILE A 198 1.73 -20.33 -2.62
C ILE A 198 0.25 -20.64 -2.40
N ARG A 199 -0.53 -20.73 -3.49
CA ARG A 199 -1.96 -21.05 -3.44
C ARG A 199 -2.24 -22.54 -3.31
N ASN A 200 -1.46 -23.40 -4.00
CA ASN A 200 -1.78 -24.81 -4.19
C ASN A 200 -0.92 -25.72 -3.31
N ASP A 201 0.30 -25.31 -2.98
CA ASP A 201 1.24 -26.11 -2.22
C ASP A 201 1.28 -25.66 -0.76
N ARG A 202 1.37 -26.64 0.12
CA ARG A 202 1.51 -26.36 1.54
C ARG A 202 2.83 -25.65 1.82
N VAL A 203 2.78 -24.54 2.56
CA VAL A 203 3.97 -23.84 3.05
C VAL A 203 4.67 -24.74 4.07
N SER A 204 5.99 -24.87 3.97
CA SER A 204 6.77 -25.69 4.89
C SER A 204 6.81 -25.09 6.30
N GLU A 205 7.00 -25.94 7.31
CA GLU A 205 7.15 -25.48 8.70
C GLU A 205 8.34 -24.51 8.87
N LYS A 206 9.41 -24.76 8.11
CA LYS A 206 10.57 -23.86 8.10
C LYS A 206 10.22 -22.46 7.57
N GLU A 207 9.52 -22.35 6.42
CA GLU A 207 9.11 -21.07 5.88
C GLU A 207 8.18 -20.32 6.84
N ILE A 208 7.29 -21.03 7.53
CA ILE A 208 6.41 -20.44 8.54
C ILE A 208 7.20 -19.90 9.73
N ALA A 209 8.17 -20.70 10.24
CA ALA A 209 9.01 -20.30 11.36
C ALA A 209 9.87 -19.08 11.01
N ASP A 210 10.50 -19.08 9.84
CA ASP A 210 11.33 -17.98 9.34
C ASP A 210 10.49 -16.70 9.16
N ALA A 211 9.29 -16.80 8.59
CA ALA A 211 8.40 -15.67 8.41
C ALA A 211 7.92 -15.09 9.75
N LYS A 212 7.57 -15.93 10.73
CA LYS A 212 7.21 -15.50 12.09
C LYS A 212 8.39 -14.79 12.76
N SER A 213 9.58 -15.37 12.69
CA SER A 213 10.80 -14.78 13.24
C SER A 213 11.11 -13.42 12.63
N TYR A 214 11.00 -13.30 11.32
CA TYR A 214 11.16 -12.03 10.61
C TYR A 214 10.14 -10.99 11.08
N MET A 215 8.86 -11.34 11.13
CA MET A 215 7.78 -10.42 11.53
C MET A 215 7.96 -9.91 12.96
N THR A 216 8.32 -10.80 13.89
CA THR A 216 8.57 -10.43 15.29
C THR A 216 9.84 -9.62 15.47
N GLY A 217 10.90 -9.93 14.70
CA GLY A 217 12.16 -9.18 14.74
C GLY A 217 12.07 -7.76 14.16
N VAL A 218 11.29 -7.59 13.08
CA VAL A 218 11.10 -6.27 12.45
C VAL A 218 10.13 -5.38 13.24
N PHE A 219 9.23 -5.97 14.02
CA PHE A 219 8.20 -5.22 14.74
C PHE A 219 8.76 -4.16 15.69
N PRO A 220 9.71 -4.46 16.61
CA PRO A 220 10.30 -3.44 17.47
C PRO A 220 11.05 -2.36 16.68
N ILE A 221 11.77 -2.74 15.62
CA ILE A 221 12.53 -1.78 14.79
C ILE A 221 11.59 -0.73 14.17
N ARG A 222 10.39 -1.14 13.75
CA ARG A 222 9.38 -0.21 13.19
C ARG A 222 8.76 0.74 14.23
N LEU A 223 8.89 0.41 15.52
CA LEU A 223 8.37 1.21 16.63
C LEU A 223 9.46 1.94 17.40
N GLU A 224 10.73 1.83 16.97
CA GLU A 224 11.87 2.43 17.65
C GLU A 224 11.91 3.95 17.51
N THR A 225 11.40 4.48 16.40
CA THR A 225 11.27 5.92 16.17
C THR A 225 9.92 6.42 16.65
N GLN A 226 9.90 7.61 17.24
CA GLN A 226 8.68 8.31 17.70
C GLN A 226 7.96 9.03 16.54
N GLU A 227 8.32 8.78 15.29
CA GLU A 227 7.73 9.37 14.09
C GLU A 227 6.53 8.56 13.56
#